data_1062e61780c34c15ae77eda1ff9c67f4
#
_entry.id   1062e61780c34c15ae77eda1ff9c67f4
#
_cell.length_a   1.000
_cell.length_b   1.000
_cell.length_c   1.000
_cell.angle_alpha   90.00
_cell.angle_beta   90.00
_cell.angle_gamma   90.00
#
_symmetry.space_group_name_H-M   'P 1'
#
loop_
_entity.id
_entity.type
_entity.pdbx_description
1 polymer ?
#
loop_
_entity_poly.entity_id
_entity_poly.type
_entity_poly.pdbx_seq_one_letter_code
_entity_poly.pdbx_strand_id
1 'polypeptide(L)'
;MDAETIASRLRGPWAATTLETEGDVLTLGVEVPTTGEVIGDVMLRWLSAEHSCGEVGYVFHPAFAGQGYATEAAHAVLHLAFDDLALHRVIARIDARNPMSARVVARLGMRQEAHLVENERFKGEWSDELDFGLLEREWLAQHQDGCRAWLGAPTIGQRH
;
A
#
# COMPACT_ATOMS: atom_id res chain seq x y z
N MET A 1 -12.15 -1.45 -16.16
CA MET A 1 -12.97 -0.88 -15.07
C MET A 1 -13.78 0.22 -15.71
N ASP A 2 -15.10 0.17 -15.62
CA ASP A 2 -15.97 1.18 -16.23
C ASP A 2 -16.15 2.42 -15.34
N ALA A 3 -16.65 3.52 -15.92
CA ALA A 3 -16.83 4.78 -15.22
C ALA A 3 -17.83 4.70 -14.04
N GLU A 4 -18.79 3.80 -14.10
CA GLU A 4 -19.80 3.60 -13.07
C GLU A 4 -19.18 2.91 -11.84
N THR A 5 -18.29 1.94 -12.03
CA THR A 5 -17.52 1.29 -10.99
C THR A 5 -16.57 2.29 -10.29
N ILE A 6 -15.94 3.19 -11.07
CA ILE A 6 -15.09 4.26 -10.53
C ILE A 6 -15.93 5.25 -9.71
N ALA A 7 -17.05 5.71 -10.24
CA ALA A 7 -17.94 6.65 -9.55
C ALA A 7 -18.55 6.06 -8.27
N SER A 8 -18.83 4.75 -8.25
CA SER A 8 -19.29 4.03 -7.06
C SER A 8 -18.22 3.95 -5.98
N ARG A 9 -16.97 3.68 -6.35
CA ARG A 9 -15.82 3.64 -5.41
C ARG A 9 -15.55 5.01 -4.81
N LEU A 10 -15.65 6.09 -5.61
CA LEU A 10 -15.45 7.46 -5.14
C LEU A 10 -16.54 7.97 -4.19
N ARG A 11 -17.66 7.26 -4.03
CA ARG A 11 -18.77 7.60 -3.12
C ARG A 11 -18.90 6.67 -1.92
N GLY A 12 -18.08 5.62 -1.85
CA GLY A 12 -18.07 4.64 -0.77
C GLY A 12 -16.95 4.89 0.25
N PRO A 13 -16.59 3.89 1.06
CA PRO A 13 -15.49 3.96 2.02
C PRO A 13 -14.12 4.29 1.39
N TRP A 14 -13.99 4.13 0.08
CA TRP A 14 -12.82 4.52 -0.72
C TRP A 14 -12.70 6.04 -0.97
N ALA A 15 -13.70 6.83 -0.56
CA ALA A 15 -13.70 8.29 -0.68
C ALA A 15 -13.15 8.98 0.57
N ALA A 16 -12.75 8.21 1.58
CA ALA A 16 -12.17 8.78 2.79
C ALA A 16 -10.85 9.49 2.46
N THR A 17 -10.72 10.71 2.93
CA THR A 17 -9.49 11.52 2.86
C THR A 17 -8.69 11.44 4.15
N THR A 18 -9.25 10.76 5.15
CA THR A 18 -8.70 10.55 6.50
C THR A 18 -8.95 9.12 6.94
N LEU A 19 -8.15 8.65 7.89
CA LEU A 19 -8.34 7.36 8.55
C LEU A 19 -8.74 7.65 10.01
N GLU A 20 -10.04 7.66 10.29
CA GLU A 20 -10.58 8.02 11.60
C GLU A 20 -11.21 6.84 12.32
N THR A 21 -11.73 5.87 11.55
CA THR A 21 -12.45 4.71 12.11
C THR A 21 -12.01 3.41 11.46
N GLU A 22 -12.21 2.32 12.20
CA GLU A 22 -12.00 0.97 11.68
C GLU A 22 -12.86 0.72 10.43
N GLY A 23 -12.22 0.22 9.38
CA GLY A 23 -12.81 0.02 8.06
C GLY A 23 -12.55 1.12 7.05
N ASP A 24 -12.08 2.29 7.48
CA ASP A 24 -11.72 3.39 6.58
C ASP A 24 -10.58 2.98 5.63
N VAL A 25 -10.65 3.51 4.42
CA VAL A 25 -9.64 3.31 3.38
C VAL A 25 -9.20 4.66 2.83
N LEU A 26 -7.94 4.99 3.05
CA LEU A 26 -7.28 6.11 2.38
C LEU A 26 -6.70 5.62 1.06
N THR A 27 -7.11 6.23 -0.05
CA THR A 27 -6.56 5.92 -1.38
C THR A 27 -5.89 7.18 -1.95
N LEU A 28 -4.63 7.04 -2.34
CA LEU A 28 -3.80 8.11 -2.88
C LEU A 28 -3.41 7.80 -4.32
N GLY A 29 -3.72 8.72 -5.24
CA GLY A 29 -3.26 8.65 -6.62
C GLY A 29 -1.75 8.91 -6.69
N VAL A 30 -1.06 8.14 -7.52
CA VAL A 30 0.37 8.30 -7.79
C VAL A 30 0.57 8.96 -9.14
N GLU A 31 1.16 10.15 -9.12
CA GLU A 31 1.40 10.98 -10.30
C GLU A 31 2.89 11.04 -10.62
N VAL A 32 3.24 11.00 -11.90
CA VAL A 32 4.61 11.26 -12.37
C VAL A 32 4.82 12.78 -12.41
N PRO A 33 5.71 13.35 -11.57
CA PRO A 33 5.84 14.81 -11.43
C PRO A 33 6.19 15.55 -12.71
N THR A 34 6.92 14.91 -13.62
CA THR A 34 7.37 15.51 -14.87
C THR A 34 6.30 15.60 -15.95
N THR A 35 5.28 14.74 -15.90
CA THR A 35 4.23 14.66 -16.92
C THR A 35 2.85 15.00 -16.39
N GLY A 36 2.64 14.97 -15.07
CA GLY A 36 1.32 15.10 -14.44
C GLY A 36 0.41 13.89 -14.67
N GLU A 37 0.96 12.79 -15.20
CA GLU A 37 0.19 11.58 -15.48
C GLU A 37 -0.02 10.75 -14.21
N VAL A 38 -1.27 10.40 -13.92
CA VAL A 38 -1.62 9.46 -12.84
C VAL A 38 -1.43 8.04 -13.34
N ILE A 39 -0.46 7.34 -12.74
CA ILE A 39 0.00 6.01 -13.19
C ILE A 39 -0.50 4.86 -12.33
N GLY A 40 -1.18 5.16 -11.23
CA GLY A 40 -1.69 4.16 -10.32
C GLY A 40 -2.22 4.78 -9.04
N ASP A 41 -2.52 3.92 -8.10
CA ASP A 41 -2.92 4.30 -6.74
C ASP A 41 -2.29 3.36 -5.69
N VAL A 42 -2.20 3.88 -4.47
CA VAL A 42 -1.81 3.14 -3.27
C VAL A 42 -2.84 3.40 -2.18
N MET A 43 -3.15 2.38 -1.41
CA MET A 43 -4.14 2.51 -0.35
C MET A 43 -3.61 2.02 1.00
N LEU A 44 -4.15 2.62 2.07
CA LEU A 44 -4.06 2.12 3.44
C LEU A 44 -5.47 1.94 3.97
N ARG A 45 -5.79 0.73 4.42
CA ARG A 45 -7.04 0.41 5.11
C ARG A 45 -6.75 0.22 6.59
N TRP A 46 -7.57 0.79 7.46
CA TRP A 46 -7.56 0.49 8.88
C TRP A 46 -8.39 -0.76 9.16
N LEU A 47 -7.73 -1.88 9.43
CA LEU A 47 -8.39 -3.17 9.62
C LEU A 47 -8.94 -3.37 11.03
N SER A 48 -8.19 -2.94 12.05
CA SER A 48 -8.58 -3.12 13.44
C SER A 48 -7.95 -2.05 14.32
N ALA A 49 -8.79 -1.36 15.07
CA ALA A 49 -8.38 -0.41 16.10
C ALA A 49 -7.82 -1.15 17.33
N GLU A 50 -8.49 -2.23 17.76
CA GLU A 50 -8.08 -3.04 18.91
C GLU A 50 -6.66 -3.63 18.73
N HIS A 51 -6.36 -4.11 17.50
CA HIS A 51 -5.07 -4.72 17.18
C HIS A 51 -4.09 -3.76 16.53
N SER A 52 -4.44 -2.48 16.37
CA SER A 52 -3.64 -1.45 15.67
C SER A 52 -3.07 -1.99 14.36
N CYS A 53 -3.97 -2.54 13.52
CA CYS A 53 -3.61 -3.25 12.29
C CYS A 53 -4.16 -2.54 11.06
N GLY A 54 -3.32 -2.40 10.03
CA GLY A 54 -3.70 -1.88 8.72
C GLY A 54 -3.36 -2.84 7.59
N GLU A 55 -3.85 -2.53 6.41
CA GLU A 55 -3.56 -3.25 5.16
C GLU A 55 -3.12 -2.25 4.09
N VAL A 56 -1.97 -2.50 3.48
CA VAL A 56 -1.50 -1.76 2.31
C VAL A 56 -1.87 -2.50 1.02
N GLY A 57 -2.34 -1.75 0.03
CA GLY A 57 -2.59 -2.26 -1.31
C GLY A 57 -2.21 -1.23 -2.36
N TYR A 58 -2.03 -1.65 -3.60
CA TYR A 58 -1.69 -0.77 -4.71
C TYR A 58 -2.09 -1.37 -6.04
N VAL A 59 -2.37 -0.49 -7.00
CA VAL A 59 -2.61 -0.83 -8.40
C VAL A 59 -1.87 0.15 -9.29
N PHE A 60 -1.07 -0.35 -10.22
CA PHE A 60 -0.32 0.47 -11.18
C PHE A 60 -0.60 0.04 -12.61
N HIS A 61 -0.55 1.01 -13.51
CA HIS A 61 -0.67 0.74 -14.94
C HIS A 61 0.54 -0.08 -15.41
N PRO A 62 0.33 -1.18 -16.16
CA PRO A 62 1.41 -2.11 -16.55
C PRO A 62 2.57 -1.47 -17.32
N ALA A 63 2.32 -0.39 -18.08
CA ALA A 63 3.36 0.33 -18.81
C ALA A 63 4.44 0.95 -17.91
N PHE A 64 4.14 1.14 -16.62
CA PHE A 64 5.07 1.72 -15.64
C PHE A 64 5.67 0.67 -14.70
N ALA A 65 5.44 -0.61 -15.00
CA ALA A 65 6.00 -1.71 -14.21
C ALA A 65 7.55 -1.72 -14.26
N GLY A 66 8.17 -2.15 -13.15
CA GLY A 66 9.62 -2.30 -13.06
C GLY A 66 10.42 -1.02 -12.85
N GLN A 67 9.77 0.15 -12.74
CA GLN A 67 10.41 1.46 -12.56
C GLN A 67 10.51 1.90 -11.09
N GLY A 68 10.01 1.10 -10.15
CA GLY A 68 10.11 1.38 -8.72
C GLY A 68 8.94 2.15 -8.12
N TYR A 69 8.03 2.70 -8.92
CA TYR A 69 6.91 3.53 -8.45
C TYR A 69 6.04 2.85 -7.38
N ALA A 70 5.70 1.58 -7.58
CA ALA A 70 4.89 0.85 -6.60
C ALA A 70 5.61 0.67 -5.26
N THR A 71 6.93 0.41 -5.29
CA THR A 71 7.74 0.28 -4.07
C THR A 71 7.84 1.62 -3.34
N GLU A 72 8.08 2.72 -4.07
CA GLU A 72 8.19 4.07 -3.51
C GLU A 72 6.85 4.52 -2.88
N ALA A 73 5.75 4.37 -3.60
CA ALA A 73 4.43 4.73 -3.11
C ALA A 73 3.99 3.91 -1.89
N ALA A 74 4.19 2.59 -1.93
CA ALA A 74 3.86 1.73 -0.80
C ALA A 74 4.78 2.01 0.42
N HIS A 75 6.05 2.35 0.20
CA HIS A 75 6.96 2.77 1.26
C HIS A 75 6.47 4.07 1.95
N ALA A 76 6.00 5.06 1.18
CA ALA A 76 5.43 6.28 1.74
C ALA A 76 4.17 6.00 2.60
N VAL A 77 3.34 5.05 2.18
CA VAL A 77 2.16 4.63 2.94
C VAL A 77 2.55 3.87 4.22
N LEU A 78 3.63 3.07 4.19
CA LEU A 78 4.15 2.43 5.40
C LEU A 78 4.70 3.44 6.41
N HIS A 79 5.33 4.54 5.94
CA HIS A 79 5.69 5.67 6.80
C HIS A 79 4.47 6.27 7.50
N LEU A 80 3.42 6.57 6.74
CA LEU A 80 2.16 7.05 7.31
C LEU A 80 1.60 6.07 8.35
N ALA A 81 1.61 4.76 8.04
CA ALA A 81 1.06 3.73 8.91
C ALA A 81 1.82 3.60 10.23
N PHE A 82 3.15 3.54 10.19
CA PHE A 82 3.96 3.27 11.38
C PHE A 82 4.38 4.55 12.11
N ASP A 83 4.80 5.58 11.38
CA ASP A 83 5.39 6.78 12.01
C ASP A 83 4.32 7.80 12.42
N ASP A 84 3.24 7.95 11.64
CA ASP A 84 2.20 8.95 11.92
C ASP A 84 1.00 8.34 12.65
N LEU A 85 0.54 7.15 12.24
CA LEU A 85 -0.63 6.49 12.81
C LEU A 85 -0.29 5.50 13.94
N ALA A 86 1.00 5.23 14.17
CA ALA A 86 1.50 4.32 15.19
C ALA A 86 0.84 2.92 15.14
N LEU A 87 0.60 2.40 13.93
CA LEU A 87 0.07 1.06 13.78
C LEU A 87 1.10 0.04 14.24
N HIS A 88 0.64 -0.98 14.96
CA HIS A 88 1.50 -2.08 15.42
C HIS A 88 1.89 -3.02 14.27
N ARG A 89 1.00 -3.18 13.29
CA ARG A 89 1.14 -4.15 12.21
C ARG A 89 0.51 -3.65 10.92
N VAL A 90 1.16 -3.91 9.80
CA VAL A 90 0.59 -3.75 8.46
C VAL A 90 0.70 -5.06 7.69
N ILE A 91 -0.38 -5.44 7.03
CA ILE A 91 -0.42 -6.60 6.15
C ILE A 91 -0.57 -6.20 4.68
N ALA A 92 -0.27 -7.13 3.78
CA ALA A 92 -0.61 -7.05 2.37
C ALA A 92 -1.08 -8.41 1.89
N ARG A 93 -2.18 -8.44 1.13
CA ARG A 93 -2.74 -9.64 0.52
C ARG A 93 -2.52 -9.58 -0.98
N ILE A 94 -1.89 -10.60 -1.52
CA ILE A 94 -1.43 -10.64 -2.91
C ILE A 94 -1.95 -11.90 -3.59
N ASP A 95 -2.58 -11.76 -4.76
CA ASP A 95 -2.90 -12.89 -5.62
C ASP A 95 -1.60 -13.63 -6.01
N ALA A 96 -1.52 -14.93 -5.74
CA ALA A 96 -0.32 -15.73 -5.99
C ALA A 96 0.12 -15.73 -7.47
N ARG A 97 -0.80 -15.40 -8.38
CA ARG A 97 -0.51 -15.22 -9.81
C ARG A 97 0.17 -13.89 -10.14
N ASN A 98 0.33 -13.00 -9.13
CA ASN A 98 1.00 -11.70 -9.29
C ASN A 98 2.36 -11.66 -8.60
N PRO A 99 3.40 -12.29 -9.18
CA PRO A 99 4.74 -12.33 -8.58
C PRO A 99 5.39 -10.93 -8.52
N MET A 100 4.95 -9.99 -9.36
CA MET A 100 5.48 -8.61 -9.33
C MET A 100 5.07 -7.90 -8.04
N SER A 101 3.80 -8.00 -7.64
CA SER A 101 3.32 -7.45 -6.38
C SER A 101 3.98 -8.12 -5.18
N ALA A 102 4.15 -9.45 -5.19
CA ALA A 102 4.85 -10.15 -4.13
C ALA A 102 6.31 -9.66 -3.96
N ARG A 103 7.01 -9.34 -5.06
CA ARG A 103 8.36 -8.76 -5.01
C ARG A 103 8.37 -7.35 -4.43
N VAL A 104 7.35 -6.54 -4.68
CA VAL A 104 7.25 -5.18 -4.11
C VAL A 104 7.17 -5.27 -2.59
N VAL A 105 6.23 -6.04 -2.03
CA VAL A 105 6.08 -6.15 -0.58
C VAL A 105 7.30 -6.79 0.09
N ALA A 106 7.94 -7.76 -0.56
CA ALA A 106 9.18 -8.34 -0.07
C ALA A 106 10.33 -7.31 0.01
N ARG A 107 10.45 -6.41 -0.99
CA ARG A 107 11.44 -5.31 -0.97
C ARG A 107 11.18 -4.29 0.15
N LEU A 108 9.93 -4.15 0.58
CA LEU A 108 9.54 -3.32 1.71
C LEU A 108 9.82 -3.97 3.07
N GLY A 109 10.42 -5.18 3.06
CA GLY A 109 10.74 -5.92 4.27
C GLY A 109 9.57 -6.71 4.85
N MET A 110 8.44 -6.79 4.15
CA MET A 110 7.32 -7.64 4.57
C MET A 110 7.68 -9.11 4.34
N ARG A 111 7.43 -9.96 5.36
CA ARG A 111 7.62 -11.41 5.24
C ARG A 111 6.33 -12.09 4.82
N GLN A 112 6.43 -13.13 4.02
CA GLN A 112 5.29 -13.98 3.74
C GLN A 112 4.94 -14.80 4.99
N GLU A 113 3.68 -14.76 5.41
CA GLU A 113 3.18 -15.42 6.61
C GLU A 113 2.23 -16.58 6.29
N ALA A 114 1.51 -16.48 5.15
CA ALA A 114 0.61 -17.52 4.72
C ALA A 114 0.59 -17.67 3.19
N HIS A 115 0.15 -18.86 2.75
CA HIS A 115 -0.28 -19.18 1.41
C HIS A 115 -1.63 -19.88 1.54
N LEU A 116 -2.68 -19.21 1.15
CA LEU A 116 -4.05 -19.69 1.25
C LEU A 116 -4.49 -20.21 -0.11
N VAL A 117 -4.75 -21.51 -0.17
CA VAL A 117 -5.13 -22.20 -1.42
C VAL A 117 -6.59 -21.91 -1.74
N GLU A 118 -6.87 -21.48 -2.97
CA GLU A 118 -8.21 -21.16 -3.47
C GLU A 118 -9.02 -20.24 -2.54
N ASN A 119 -8.35 -19.22 -1.96
CA ASN A 119 -8.94 -18.34 -0.97
C ASN A 119 -9.80 -17.23 -1.57
N GLU A 120 -9.50 -16.80 -2.79
CA GLU A 120 -10.23 -15.76 -3.49
C GLU A 120 -10.81 -16.24 -4.82
N ARG A 121 -11.94 -15.62 -5.20
CA ARG A 121 -12.53 -15.83 -6.52
C ARG A 121 -12.43 -14.56 -7.34
N PHE A 122 -11.54 -14.56 -8.34
CA PHE A 122 -11.31 -13.42 -9.21
C PHE A 122 -11.69 -13.74 -10.64
N LYS A 123 -12.58 -12.93 -11.24
CA LYS A 123 -13.10 -13.12 -12.62
C LYS A 123 -13.65 -14.52 -12.88
N GLY A 124 -14.26 -15.14 -11.87
CA GLY A 124 -14.90 -16.44 -11.99
C GLY A 124 -13.99 -17.63 -11.71
N GLU A 125 -12.69 -17.43 -11.53
CA GLU A 125 -11.70 -18.47 -11.22
C GLU A 125 -11.24 -18.36 -9.77
N TRP A 126 -10.96 -19.50 -9.13
CA TRP A 126 -10.32 -19.55 -7.83
C TRP A 126 -8.83 -19.22 -7.95
N SER A 127 -8.32 -18.45 -7.02
CA SER A 127 -6.90 -18.13 -6.91
C SER A 127 -6.40 -18.27 -5.49
N ASP A 128 -5.12 -18.59 -5.38
CA ASP A 128 -4.42 -18.59 -4.10
C ASP A 128 -4.08 -17.17 -3.68
N GLU A 129 -4.07 -16.94 -2.38
CA GLU A 129 -3.68 -15.68 -1.78
C GLU A 129 -2.39 -15.86 -0.97
N LEU A 130 -1.48 -14.92 -1.11
CA LEU A 130 -0.26 -14.82 -0.32
C LEU A 130 -0.41 -13.68 0.67
N ASP A 131 -0.35 -13.98 1.96
CA ASP A 131 -0.38 -13.00 3.03
C ASP A 131 1.03 -12.60 3.44
N PHE A 132 1.28 -11.31 3.48
CA PHE A 132 2.52 -10.71 3.95
C PHE A 132 2.26 -9.83 5.17
N GLY A 133 3.23 -9.73 6.06
CA GLY A 133 3.14 -8.90 7.26
C GLY A 133 4.43 -8.18 7.60
N LEU A 134 4.30 -7.00 8.22
CA LEU A 134 5.38 -6.20 8.77
C LEU A 134 4.93 -5.65 10.12
N LEU A 135 5.81 -5.73 11.12
CA LEU A 135 5.57 -5.17 12.45
C LEU A 135 6.30 -3.84 12.61
N GLU A 136 5.76 -2.95 13.44
CA GLU A 136 6.39 -1.67 13.79
C GLU A 136 7.86 -1.83 14.18
N ARG A 137 8.18 -2.80 15.06
CA ARG A 137 9.57 -3.04 15.48
C ARG A 137 10.51 -3.43 14.34
N GLU A 138 9.99 -4.14 13.32
CA GLU A 138 10.75 -4.54 12.14
C GLU A 138 10.97 -3.34 11.20
N TRP A 139 9.92 -2.50 11.06
CA TRP A 139 10.00 -1.23 10.36
C TRP A 139 11.05 -0.31 10.95
N LEU A 140 11.00 -0.09 12.27
CA LEU A 140 11.96 0.75 12.99
C LEU A 140 13.40 0.22 12.88
N ALA A 141 13.60 -1.10 12.99
CA ALA A 141 14.92 -1.69 12.83
C ALA A 141 15.52 -1.44 11.43
N GLN A 142 14.72 -1.55 10.37
CA GLN A 142 15.16 -1.26 9.00
C GLN A 142 15.53 0.21 8.80
N HIS A 143 14.91 1.14 9.54
CA HIS A 143 15.12 2.58 9.39
C HIS A 143 16.13 3.16 10.37
N GLN A 144 16.41 2.51 11.51
CA GLN A 144 17.50 2.90 12.42
C GLN A 144 18.89 2.75 11.78
N ASP A 145 19.07 1.76 10.93
CA ASP A 145 20.31 1.57 10.16
C ASP A 145 20.35 2.41 8.86
N GLY A 146 19.19 2.87 8.38
CA GLY A 146 19.00 3.53 7.08
C GLY A 146 18.77 5.04 7.10
N CYS A 147 18.67 5.68 8.25
CA CYS A 147 18.36 7.13 8.37
C CYS A 147 19.44 8.05 7.73
N ARG A 148 20.51 7.53 7.16
CA ARG A 148 21.54 8.28 6.42
C ARG A 148 21.43 8.22 4.91
N ALA A 149 20.60 7.34 4.33
CA ALA A 149 20.58 7.11 2.88
C ALA A 149 19.46 7.83 2.11
N TRP A 150 18.43 8.33 2.78
CA TRP A 150 17.24 8.89 2.12
C TRP A 150 17.03 10.40 2.28
N LEU A 151 17.98 11.16 2.81
CA LEU A 151 17.92 12.62 2.90
C LEU A 151 18.09 13.36 1.56
N GLY A 152 17.67 12.74 0.45
CA GLY A 152 17.61 13.35 -0.88
C GLY A 152 16.20 13.71 -1.35
N ALA A 153 15.15 13.54 -0.52
CA ALA A 153 13.80 13.92 -0.91
C ALA A 153 13.63 15.45 -0.87
N PRO A 154 13.02 16.07 -1.89
CA PRO A 154 12.82 17.51 -1.94
C PRO A 154 11.87 17.95 -0.81
N THR A 155 12.29 18.92 -0.04
CA THR A 155 11.50 19.62 0.99
C THR A 155 10.19 20.12 0.36
N ILE A 156 9.05 19.61 0.82
CA ILE A 156 7.74 20.16 0.49
C ILE A 156 7.71 21.59 1.03
N GLY A 157 7.72 22.56 0.13
CA GLY A 157 7.74 23.98 0.46
C GLY A 157 6.52 24.38 1.28
N GLN A 158 6.77 24.87 2.48
CA GLN A 158 5.79 25.65 3.24
C GLN A 158 5.39 26.85 2.39
N ARG A 159 4.14 26.94 1.99
CA ARG A 159 3.55 28.19 1.51
C ARG A 159 2.87 28.87 2.69
N HIS A 160 3.35 30.07 2.95
CA HIS A 160 2.71 31.07 3.83
C HIS A 160 1.34 31.48 3.29
#